data_d4e080f08bf00802c169a55dbc1de584
#
_entry.id   d4e080f08bf00802c169a55dbc1de584
#
_cell.length_a   1.000
_cell.length_b   1.000
_cell.length_c   1.000
_cell.angle_alpha   90.00
_cell.angle_beta   90.00
_cell.angle_gamma   90.00
#
_symmetry.space_group_name_H-M   'P 1'
#
loop_
_entity.id
_entity.type
_entity.pdbx_description
1 polymer ?
#
loop_
_entity_poly.entity_id
_entity_poly.type
_entity_poly.pdbx_seq_one_letter_code
_entity_poly.pdbx_strand_id
1 'polypeptide(L)'
;MVTGFQTIAGAKYYFASSGLMQKGWFKINGADYYATSSGAIEAQWVGSGNTWYYVDADGKMVTGYQTVAGAKYYFAESGLMQTGWFKINGEYYYAASSGVISAQWVKSGNNWYYVDANGKMVTGDYKINGVVNRFDINGVWLR
;
A
#
# COMPACT_ATOMS: atom_id res chain seq x y z
N MET A 1 29.33 9.12 -21.67
CA MET A 1 27.93 9.34 -21.24
C MET A 1 27.51 8.19 -20.33
N VAL A 2 27.05 8.51 -19.11
CA VAL A 2 26.56 7.48 -18.20
C VAL A 2 25.09 7.18 -18.51
N THR A 3 24.69 5.92 -18.30
CA THR A 3 23.30 5.47 -18.43
C THR A 3 23.00 4.47 -17.32
N GLY A 4 21.71 4.25 -17.09
CA GLY A 4 21.27 3.30 -16.06
C GLY A 4 21.42 3.86 -14.66
N PHE A 5 21.40 2.95 -13.68
CA PHE A 5 21.56 3.35 -12.28
C PHE A 5 23.01 3.70 -11.99
N GLN A 6 23.18 4.84 -11.33
CA GLN A 6 24.52 5.33 -10.95
C GLN A 6 24.48 5.83 -9.51
N THR A 7 25.51 5.54 -8.74
CA THR A 7 25.64 6.09 -7.39
C THR A 7 26.70 7.19 -7.43
N ILE A 8 26.31 8.40 -7.08
CA ILE A 8 27.18 9.57 -7.12
C ILE A 8 27.11 10.27 -5.76
N ALA A 9 28.25 10.39 -5.09
CA ALA A 9 28.33 11.02 -3.78
C ALA A 9 27.35 10.42 -2.76
N GLY A 10 27.17 9.09 -2.82
CA GLY A 10 26.30 8.37 -1.89
C GLY A 10 24.82 8.35 -2.25
N ALA A 11 24.42 9.06 -3.30
CA ALA A 11 23.02 9.07 -3.74
C ALA A 11 22.88 8.30 -5.06
N LYS A 12 21.73 7.64 -5.22
CA LYS A 12 21.42 6.83 -6.40
C LYS A 12 20.61 7.65 -7.39
N TYR A 13 20.95 7.53 -8.66
CA TYR A 13 20.28 8.22 -9.76
C TYR A 13 20.07 7.26 -10.92
N TYR A 14 19.13 7.59 -11.80
CA TYR A 14 18.92 6.80 -13.01
C TYR A 14 19.02 7.70 -14.24
N PHE A 15 19.81 7.26 -15.22
CA PHE A 15 20.00 7.98 -16.48
C PHE A 15 19.44 7.15 -17.61
N ALA A 16 18.58 7.76 -18.42
CA ALA A 16 18.04 7.09 -19.60
C ALA A 16 19.13 6.77 -20.60
N SER A 17 18.79 5.98 -21.63
CA SER A 17 19.74 5.65 -22.70
C SER A 17 20.28 6.89 -23.40
N SER A 18 19.54 8.01 -23.37
CA SER A 18 19.98 9.29 -23.90
C SER A 18 21.02 9.99 -23.02
N GLY A 19 21.24 9.47 -21.80
CA GLY A 19 22.09 10.12 -20.80
C GLY A 19 21.36 11.13 -19.93
N LEU A 20 20.05 11.30 -20.14
CA LEU A 20 19.26 12.26 -19.36
C LEU A 20 18.88 11.68 -18.01
N MET A 21 19.18 12.42 -16.93
CA MET A 21 18.79 12.01 -15.57
C MET A 21 17.28 12.05 -15.43
N GLN A 22 16.71 10.98 -14.87
CA GLN A 22 15.28 10.89 -14.70
C GLN A 22 14.83 11.50 -13.38
N LYS A 23 13.68 12.15 -13.40
CA LYS A 23 13.04 12.76 -12.22
C LYS A 23 11.55 12.47 -12.27
N GLY A 24 10.90 12.45 -11.11
CA GLY A 24 9.48 12.12 -11.04
C GLY A 24 9.24 10.67 -11.46
N TRP A 25 8.07 10.40 -12.00
CA TRP A 25 7.73 9.06 -12.46
C TRP A 25 8.37 8.76 -13.81
N PHE A 26 8.95 7.58 -13.93
CA PHE A 26 9.51 7.12 -15.21
C PHE A 26 9.41 5.61 -15.27
N LYS A 27 9.62 5.03 -16.46
CA LYS A 27 9.50 3.59 -16.66
C LYS A 27 10.82 2.96 -17.07
N ILE A 28 11.04 1.75 -16.55
CA ILE A 28 12.14 0.89 -16.99
C ILE A 28 11.52 -0.45 -17.30
N ASN A 29 11.59 -0.88 -18.57
CA ASN A 29 11.04 -2.14 -19.03
C ASN A 29 9.57 -2.33 -18.61
N GLY A 30 8.78 -1.26 -18.69
CA GLY A 30 7.36 -1.33 -18.37
C GLY A 30 7.01 -1.19 -16.90
N ALA A 31 7.99 -1.16 -16.00
CA ALA A 31 7.75 -0.97 -14.57
C ALA A 31 7.90 0.51 -14.20
N ASP A 32 7.11 0.94 -13.23
CA ASP A 32 7.10 2.35 -12.80
C ASP A 32 8.13 2.58 -11.69
N TYR A 33 8.88 3.67 -11.84
CA TYR A 33 9.90 4.10 -10.89
C TYR A 33 9.72 5.58 -10.58
N TYR A 34 10.23 6.00 -9.43
CA TYR A 34 10.15 7.40 -9.04
C TYR A 34 11.47 7.91 -8.48
N ALA A 35 11.86 9.11 -8.93
CA ALA A 35 13.00 9.83 -8.40
C ALA A 35 12.52 11.21 -7.95
N THR A 36 13.18 11.77 -6.92
CA THR A 36 12.84 13.11 -6.42
C THR A 36 13.14 14.16 -7.47
N SER A 37 12.75 15.40 -7.19
CA SER A 37 13.02 16.51 -8.10
C SER A 37 14.52 16.75 -8.34
N SER A 38 15.36 16.28 -7.41
CA SER A 38 16.81 16.33 -7.58
C SER A 38 17.34 15.14 -8.36
N GLY A 39 16.49 14.17 -8.67
CA GLY A 39 16.87 12.94 -9.34
C GLY A 39 17.26 11.82 -8.36
N ALA A 40 17.33 12.09 -7.06
CA ALA A 40 17.73 11.09 -6.08
C ALA A 40 16.69 10.00 -5.96
N ILE A 41 17.16 8.73 -5.88
CA ILE A 41 16.30 7.56 -5.77
C ILE A 41 16.46 6.99 -4.38
N GLU A 42 15.32 6.83 -3.68
CA GLU A 42 15.30 6.29 -2.34
C GLU A 42 13.90 5.78 -2.03
N ALA A 43 13.78 4.94 -1.01
CA ALA A 43 12.48 4.48 -0.55
C ALA A 43 11.71 5.67 0.00
N GLN A 44 10.47 5.86 -0.47
CA GLN A 44 9.70 7.03 -0.04
C GLN A 44 8.23 6.91 -0.41
N TRP A 45 7.41 7.65 0.32
CA TRP A 45 6.01 7.85 -0.04
C TRP A 45 5.91 8.90 -1.12
N VAL A 46 5.03 8.67 -2.08
CA VAL A 46 4.78 9.63 -3.17
C VAL A 46 3.29 9.95 -3.17
N GLY A 47 2.95 11.20 -2.86
CA GLY A 47 1.58 11.68 -2.84
C GLY A 47 1.25 12.46 -4.09
N SER A 48 0.03 12.27 -4.61
CA SER A 48 -0.46 13.03 -5.74
C SER A 48 -1.97 13.24 -5.52
N GLY A 49 -2.34 14.45 -5.12
CA GLY A 49 -3.71 14.73 -4.72
C GLY A 49 -4.07 13.94 -3.46
N ASN A 50 -5.15 13.15 -3.54
CA ASN A 50 -5.58 12.30 -2.44
C ASN A 50 -5.08 10.86 -2.58
N THR A 51 -4.16 10.63 -3.51
CA THR A 51 -3.64 9.29 -3.78
C THR A 51 -2.21 9.16 -3.25
N TRP A 52 -1.88 7.96 -2.77
CA TRP A 52 -0.56 7.68 -2.23
C TRP A 52 0.02 6.43 -2.86
N TYR A 53 1.32 6.48 -3.11
CA TYR A 53 2.10 5.38 -3.65
C TYR A 53 3.34 5.23 -2.79
N TYR A 54 3.96 4.08 -2.83
CA TYR A 54 5.24 3.88 -2.16
C TYR A 54 6.24 3.27 -3.14
N VAL A 55 7.46 3.76 -3.10
CA VAL A 55 8.55 3.19 -3.90
C VAL A 55 9.62 2.65 -2.96
N ASP A 56 10.25 1.56 -3.37
CA ASP A 56 11.28 0.92 -2.56
C ASP A 56 12.64 1.62 -2.73
N ALA A 57 13.69 1.04 -2.15
CA ALA A 57 15.03 1.64 -2.18
C ALA A 57 15.60 1.76 -3.59
N ASP A 58 15.08 0.99 -4.54
CA ASP A 58 15.47 1.08 -5.95
C ASP A 58 14.58 2.06 -6.72
N GLY A 59 13.66 2.71 -6.02
CA GLY A 59 12.72 3.63 -6.63
C GLY A 59 11.55 2.95 -7.32
N LYS A 60 11.43 1.63 -7.21
CA LYS A 60 10.38 0.88 -7.90
C LYS A 60 9.07 0.94 -7.13
N MET A 61 7.98 1.22 -7.85
CA MET A 61 6.64 1.27 -7.26
C MET A 61 6.26 -0.11 -6.70
N VAL A 62 5.77 -0.14 -5.45
CA VAL A 62 5.36 -1.38 -4.82
C VAL A 62 3.88 -1.65 -5.03
N THR A 63 3.50 -2.93 -4.97
CA THR A 63 2.12 -3.38 -5.05
C THR A 63 1.90 -4.46 -3.98
N GLY A 64 0.63 -4.79 -3.71
CA GLY A 64 0.31 -5.81 -2.72
C GLY A 64 0.55 -5.34 -1.29
N TYR A 65 0.66 -6.30 -0.38
CA TYR A 65 0.94 -5.99 1.02
C TYR A 65 2.39 -5.56 1.19
N GLN A 66 2.57 -4.46 1.92
CA GLN A 66 3.90 -3.95 2.24
C GLN A 66 3.93 -3.51 3.70
N THR A 67 5.06 -3.75 4.36
CA THR A 67 5.28 -3.24 5.71
C THR A 67 6.26 -2.08 5.60
N VAL A 68 5.80 -0.90 6.02
CA VAL A 68 6.61 0.32 5.96
C VAL A 68 6.67 0.91 7.36
N ALA A 69 7.87 1.08 7.90
CA ALA A 69 8.09 1.62 9.25
C ALA A 69 7.23 0.90 10.30
N GLY A 70 7.11 -0.42 10.17
CA GLY A 70 6.39 -1.25 11.14
C GLY A 70 4.87 -1.32 10.94
N ALA A 71 4.33 -0.58 9.99
CA ALA A 71 2.89 -0.61 9.70
C ALA A 71 2.62 -1.32 8.38
N LYS A 72 1.49 -2.01 8.30
CA LYS A 72 1.11 -2.78 7.11
C LYS A 72 0.15 -1.97 6.25
N TYR A 73 0.37 -2.03 4.94
CA TYR A 73 -0.44 -1.32 3.94
C TYR A 73 -0.72 -2.25 2.78
N TYR A 74 -1.74 -1.93 2.00
CA TYR A 74 -2.01 -2.67 0.77
C TYR A 74 -2.09 -1.72 -0.41
N PHE A 75 -1.36 -2.05 -1.47
CA PHE A 75 -1.32 -1.27 -2.70
C PHE A 75 -1.90 -2.10 -3.83
N ALA A 76 -2.83 -1.52 -4.59
CA ALA A 76 -3.43 -2.19 -5.73
C ALA A 76 -2.38 -2.43 -6.82
N GLU A 77 -2.75 -3.17 -7.87
CA GLU A 77 -1.85 -3.39 -9.01
C GLU A 77 -1.40 -2.09 -9.66
N SER A 78 -2.22 -1.05 -9.57
CA SER A 78 -1.87 0.28 -10.08
C SER A 78 -0.85 0.99 -9.18
N GLY A 79 -0.54 0.43 -8.02
CA GLY A 79 0.32 1.05 -7.03
C GLY A 79 -0.44 1.92 -6.02
N LEU A 80 -1.73 2.09 -6.21
CA LEU A 80 -2.52 2.97 -5.34
C LEU A 80 -2.75 2.36 -3.97
N MET A 81 -2.36 3.09 -2.90
CA MET A 81 -2.61 2.68 -1.53
C MET A 81 -4.11 2.59 -1.28
N GLN A 82 -4.56 1.48 -0.71
CA GLN A 82 -5.97 1.27 -0.42
C GLN A 82 -6.34 1.80 0.96
N THR A 83 -7.52 2.41 1.05
CA THR A 83 -8.09 2.88 2.31
C THR A 83 -9.57 2.51 2.34
N GLY A 84 -10.14 2.44 3.55
CA GLY A 84 -11.53 2.02 3.68
C GLY A 84 -11.73 0.58 3.25
N TRP A 85 -12.94 0.28 2.79
CA TRP A 85 -13.25 -1.06 2.31
C TRP A 85 -12.73 -1.26 0.89
N PHE A 86 -12.11 -2.42 0.65
CA PHE A 86 -11.66 -2.78 -0.69
C PHE A 86 -11.74 -4.30 -0.82
N LYS A 87 -11.58 -4.81 -2.05
CA LYS A 87 -11.66 -6.25 -2.33
C LYS A 87 -10.36 -6.79 -2.86
N ILE A 88 -10.04 -8.00 -2.43
CA ILE A 88 -8.94 -8.78 -3.00
C ILE A 88 -9.54 -10.14 -3.34
N ASN A 89 -9.54 -10.50 -4.62
CA ASN A 89 -10.09 -11.78 -5.10
C ASN A 89 -11.52 -12.01 -4.61
N GLY A 90 -12.34 -10.95 -4.61
CA GLY A 90 -13.76 -11.05 -4.24
C GLY A 90 -14.05 -10.99 -2.76
N GLU A 91 -13.03 -10.96 -1.89
CA GLU A 91 -13.21 -10.85 -0.46
C GLU A 91 -12.98 -9.43 0.03
N TYR A 92 -13.67 -9.07 1.12
CA TYR A 92 -13.62 -7.71 1.65
C TYR A 92 -12.48 -7.54 2.65
N TYR A 93 -11.80 -6.40 2.52
CA TYR A 93 -10.72 -5.98 3.41
C TYR A 93 -10.93 -4.53 3.81
N TYR A 94 -10.33 -4.13 4.92
CA TYR A 94 -10.45 -2.76 5.39
C TYR A 94 -9.09 -2.22 5.85
N ALA A 95 -8.79 -1.00 5.42
CA ALA A 95 -7.65 -0.24 5.90
C ALA A 95 -8.15 1.09 6.45
N ALA A 96 -7.49 1.60 7.48
CA ALA A 96 -7.85 2.89 8.06
C ALA A 96 -7.65 4.01 7.02
N SER A 97 -8.13 5.20 7.33
CA SER A 97 -7.99 6.34 6.43
C SER A 97 -6.52 6.69 6.16
N SER A 98 -5.62 6.30 7.06
CA SER A 98 -4.18 6.45 6.86
C SER A 98 -3.58 5.37 5.97
N GLY A 99 -4.37 4.35 5.62
CA GLY A 99 -3.91 3.17 4.89
C GLY A 99 -3.42 2.05 5.79
N VAL A 100 -3.28 2.29 7.08
CA VAL A 100 -2.76 1.27 8.02
C VAL A 100 -3.75 0.13 8.16
N ILE A 101 -3.25 -1.09 8.05
CA ILE A 101 -4.03 -2.31 8.20
C ILE A 101 -3.73 -2.94 9.55
N SER A 102 -4.78 -3.18 10.32
CA SER A 102 -4.67 -3.81 11.64
C SER A 102 -6.01 -4.44 12.00
N ALA A 103 -5.98 -5.37 12.94
CA ALA A 103 -7.22 -5.95 13.47
C ALA A 103 -8.01 -4.87 14.18
N GLN A 104 -9.29 -4.73 13.82
CA GLN A 104 -10.10 -3.66 14.41
C GLN A 104 -11.59 -3.84 14.12
N TRP A 105 -12.40 -3.21 14.95
CA TRP A 105 -13.83 -3.07 14.70
C TRP A 105 -14.05 -1.92 13.73
N VAL A 106 -14.99 -2.10 12.82
CA VAL A 106 -15.33 -1.10 11.82
C VAL A 106 -16.84 -0.88 11.84
N LYS A 107 -17.25 0.35 12.03
CA LYS A 107 -18.66 0.72 11.95
C LYS A 107 -18.95 1.29 10.57
N SER A 108 -19.98 0.75 9.92
CA SER A 108 -20.41 1.23 8.62
C SER A 108 -21.94 1.30 8.63
N GLY A 109 -22.47 2.51 8.54
CA GLY A 109 -23.88 2.73 8.74
C GLY A 109 -24.30 2.36 10.15
N ASN A 110 -25.28 1.49 10.29
CA ASN A 110 -25.75 1.01 11.60
C ASN A 110 -25.17 -0.35 11.97
N ASN A 111 -24.24 -0.85 11.18
CA ASN A 111 -23.69 -2.18 11.36
C ASN A 111 -22.25 -2.14 11.82
N TRP A 112 -21.85 -3.16 12.58
CA TRP A 112 -20.49 -3.34 13.02
C TRP A 112 -19.88 -4.57 12.35
N TYR A 113 -18.61 -4.44 11.98
CA TYR A 113 -17.82 -5.48 11.34
C TYR A 113 -16.51 -5.61 12.08
N TYR A 114 -15.84 -6.73 11.92
CA TYR A 114 -14.49 -6.89 12.46
C TYR A 114 -13.57 -7.37 11.36
N VAL A 115 -12.37 -6.83 11.33
CA VAL A 115 -11.34 -7.28 10.39
C VAL A 115 -10.16 -7.80 11.19
N ASP A 116 -9.52 -8.84 10.65
CA ASP A 116 -8.36 -9.46 11.32
C ASP A 116 -7.08 -8.66 11.07
N ALA A 117 -5.93 -9.21 11.52
CA ALA A 117 -4.65 -8.53 11.41
C ALA A 117 -4.24 -8.25 9.97
N ASN A 118 -4.79 -8.98 9.00
CA ASN A 118 -4.55 -8.75 7.58
C ASN A 118 -5.58 -7.81 6.96
N GLY A 119 -6.48 -7.29 7.79
CA GLY A 119 -7.55 -6.42 7.32
C GLY A 119 -8.72 -7.16 6.72
N LYS A 120 -8.73 -8.51 6.78
CA LYS A 120 -9.79 -9.30 6.15
C LYS A 120 -11.03 -9.31 7.03
N MET A 121 -12.18 -9.07 6.42
CA MET A 121 -13.47 -9.12 7.12
C MET A 121 -13.76 -10.54 7.60
N VAL A 122 -14.16 -10.67 8.87
CA VAL A 122 -14.50 -11.97 9.44
C VAL A 122 -15.99 -12.26 9.28
N THR A 123 -16.33 -13.55 9.22
CA THR A 123 -17.71 -14.02 9.17
C THR A 123 -17.82 -15.23 10.10
N GLY A 124 -19.05 -15.58 10.47
CA GLY A 124 -19.26 -16.72 11.36
C GLY A 124 -18.83 -16.41 12.78
N ASP A 125 -18.47 -17.47 13.50
CA ASP A 125 -18.01 -17.34 14.88
C ASP A 125 -16.52 -16.95 14.87
N TYR A 126 -16.19 -15.86 15.54
CA TYR A 126 -14.82 -15.39 15.57
C TYR A 126 -14.46 -14.92 16.98
N LYS A 127 -13.33 -15.40 17.49
CA LYS A 127 -12.90 -15.07 18.86
C LYS A 127 -12.08 -13.77 18.87
N ILE A 128 -12.54 -12.81 19.68
CA ILE A 128 -11.87 -11.53 19.84
C ILE A 128 -11.60 -11.34 21.33
N ASN A 129 -10.33 -11.21 21.68
CA ASN A 129 -9.90 -11.07 23.09
C ASN A 129 -10.50 -12.16 23.99
N GLY A 130 -10.51 -13.39 23.49
CA GLY A 130 -10.98 -14.54 24.25
C GLY A 130 -12.51 -14.74 24.25
N VAL A 131 -13.26 -13.86 23.61
CA VAL A 131 -14.72 -13.92 23.55
C VAL A 131 -15.16 -14.22 22.11
N VAL A 132 -16.04 -15.24 21.97
CA VAL A 132 -16.58 -15.58 20.65
C VAL A 132 -17.66 -14.60 20.29
N ASN A 133 -17.50 -13.96 19.13
CA ASN A 133 -18.48 -13.06 18.56
C ASN A 133 -19.00 -13.67 17.26
N ARG A 134 -20.25 -13.41 16.93
CA ARG A 134 -20.87 -13.94 15.72
C ARG A 134 -21.10 -12.87 14.69
N PHE A 135 -20.78 -13.21 13.45
CA PHE A 135 -20.96 -12.34 12.30
C PHE A 135 -21.71 -13.09 11.23
N ASP A 136 -22.64 -12.43 10.56
CA ASP A 136 -23.38 -13.09 9.49
C ASP A 136 -22.48 -13.25 8.24
N ILE A 137 -23.04 -13.82 7.18
CA ILE A 137 -22.28 -14.08 5.97
C ILE A 137 -21.80 -12.79 5.29
N ASN A 138 -22.44 -11.68 5.59
CA ASN A 138 -22.05 -10.36 5.07
C ASN A 138 -21.08 -9.64 6.01
N GLY A 139 -20.67 -10.28 7.08
CA GLY A 139 -19.74 -9.72 8.05
C GLY A 139 -20.40 -8.88 9.13
N VAL A 140 -21.72 -8.76 9.14
CA VAL A 140 -22.42 -7.93 10.13
C VAL A 140 -22.43 -8.62 11.48
N TRP A 141 -22.01 -7.90 12.51
CA TRP A 141 -22.00 -8.42 13.88
C TRP A 141 -23.41 -8.69 14.38
N LEU A 142 -23.60 -9.88 14.91
CA LEU A 142 -24.89 -10.33 15.48
C LEU A 142 -24.79 -10.22 16.99
N ARG A 143 -25.59 -9.36 17.58
CA ARG A 143 -25.57 -9.08 19.02
C ARG A 143 -26.44 -10.07 19.79
#